data_7c8601375f0cae8fd82a40df266d306d
#
_entry.id   7c8601375f0cae8fd82a40df266d306d
#
_cell.length_a   1.000
_cell.length_b   1.000
_cell.length_c   1.000
_cell.angle_alpha   90.00
_cell.angle_beta   90.00
_cell.angle_gamma   90.00
#
_symmetry.space_group_name_H-M   'P 1'
#
loop_
_entity.id
_entity.type
_entity.pdbx_description
1 polymer ?
#
loop_
_entity_poly.entity_id
_entity_poly.type
_entity_poly.pdbx_seq_one_letter_code
_entity_poly.pdbx_strand_id
1 'polypeptide(L)'
;GIIEFRRLLIGNGVNMLGSSIFIIGMSWTVAQIGGPKIYGLIFTAYFLGHLPLLLYGGMVVDRMPRRTVALVADLSQAALVTLAIIALMAGMDEIKTLLVVTFLTGGAGAFSIPAIGALVPDLVEEDLLPQANAMRGVAMTAAWMFGPLIGGVTVGAWGIEVCLLLDVITFLFSG
;
A
#
# COMPACT_ATOMS: atom_id res chain seq x y z
N GLY A 1 10.68 -10.49 -19.21
CA GLY A 1 9.80 -11.00 -20.27
C GLY A 1 8.32 -10.89 -19.96
N ILE A 2 7.42 -11.24 -20.88
CA ILE A 2 5.94 -11.07 -20.74
C ILE A 2 5.39 -11.78 -19.49
N ILE A 3 5.91 -12.94 -19.13
CA ILE A 3 5.45 -13.69 -17.95
C ILE A 3 5.80 -12.94 -16.66
N GLU A 4 6.99 -12.37 -16.58
CA GLU A 4 7.46 -11.61 -15.41
C GLU A 4 6.66 -10.30 -15.27
N PHE A 5 6.40 -9.63 -16.40
CA PHE A 5 5.52 -8.45 -16.40
C PHE A 5 4.11 -8.77 -15.93
N ARG A 6 3.53 -9.90 -16.37
CA ARG A 6 2.18 -10.33 -15.89
C ARG A 6 2.19 -10.62 -14.39
N ARG A 7 3.23 -11.24 -13.85
CA ARG A 7 3.38 -11.46 -12.39
C ARG A 7 3.46 -10.14 -11.64
N LEU A 8 4.29 -9.20 -12.11
CA LEU A 8 4.38 -7.86 -11.54
C LEU A 8 3.02 -7.14 -11.58
N LEU A 9 2.32 -7.20 -12.71
CA LEU A 9 1.03 -6.54 -12.88
C LEU A 9 -0.02 -7.08 -11.92
N ILE A 10 -0.11 -8.41 -11.79
CA ILE A 10 -1.07 -9.06 -10.89
C ILE A 10 -0.69 -8.77 -9.43
N GLY A 11 0.57 -8.97 -9.04
CA GLY A 11 1.03 -8.71 -7.68
C GLY A 11 0.79 -7.28 -7.27
N ASN A 12 1.21 -6.31 -8.09
CA ASN A 12 1.00 -4.89 -7.82
C ASN A 12 -0.50 -4.50 -7.80
N GLY A 13 -1.31 -5.05 -8.70
CA GLY A 13 -2.76 -4.81 -8.72
C GLY A 13 -3.46 -5.33 -7.45
N VAL A 14 -3.09 -6.53 -6.99
CA VAL A 14 -3.59 -7.12 -5.75
C VAL A 14 -3.15 -6.32 -4.54
N ASN A 15 -1.89 -5.89 -4.49
CA ASN A 15 -1.36 -5.02 -3.44
C ASN A 15 -2.12 -3.68 -3.39
N MET A 16 -2.33 -3.02 -4.53
CA MET A 16 -3.10 -1.78 -4.59
C MET A 16 -4.55 -1.96 -4.12
N LEU A 17 -5.16 -3.11 -4.40
CA LEU A 17 -6.49 -3.45 -3.89
C LEU A 17 -6.48 -3.57 -2.36
N GLY A 18 -5.50 -4.29 -1.76
CA GLY A 18 -5.32 -4.40 -0.31
C GLY A 18 -5.18 -3.04 0.36
N SER A 19 -4.28 -2.21 -0.15
CA SER A 19 -4.06 -0.85 0.37
C SER A 19 -5.30 0.04 0.25
N SER A 20 -6.10 -0.12 -0.81
CA SER A 20 -7.38 0.58 -0.95
C SER A 20 -8.41 0.10 0.08
N ILE A 21 -8.48 -1.21 0.36
CA ILE A 21 -9.31 -1.79 1.42
C ILE A 21 -8.88 -1.24 2.79
N PHE A 22 -7.57 -1.22 3.07
CA PHE A 22 -7.00 -0.68 4.30
C PHE A 22 -7.38 0.79 4.50
N ILE A 23 -7.19 1.64 3.49
CA ILE A 23 -7.52 3.08 3.56
C ILE A 23 -8.99 3.29 3.93
N ILE A 24 -9.90 2.52 3.35
CA ILE A 24 -11.34 2.65 3.64
C ILE A 24 -11.67 2.11 5.03
N GLY A 25 -11.10 0.95 5.42
CA GLY A 25 -11.27 0.41 6.76
C GLY A 25 -10.80 1.38 7.83
N MET A 26 -9.61 1.94 7.65
CA MET A 26 -9.04 2.97 8.51
C MET A 26 -9.92 4.23 8.55
N SER A 27 -10.36 4.72 7.38
CA SER A 27 -11.19 5.91 7.28
C SER A 27 -12.52 5.76 8.01
N TRP A 28 -13.16 4.61 7.89
CA TRP A 28 -14.41 4.28 8.57
C TRP A 28 -14.22 4.25 10.08
N THR A 29 -13.21 3.51 10.55
CA THR A 29 -12.91 3.38 11.98
C THR A 29 -12.63 4.73 12.63
N VAL A 30 -11.76 5.52 12.00
CA VAL A 30 -11.40 6.86 12.50
C VAL A 30 -12.59 7.81 12.51
N ALA A 31 -13.48 7.75 11.51
CA ALA A 31 -14.69 8.57 11.48
C ALA A 31 -15.63 8.25 12.65
N GLN A 32 -15.66 6.98 13.09
CA GLN A 32 -16.46 6.56 14.25
C GLN A 32 -15.87 7.00 15.59
N ILE A 33 -14.54 6.94 15.75
CA ILE A 33 -13.87 7.17 17.03
C ILE A 33 -13.56 8.65 17.26
N GLY A 34 -13.08 9.35 16.24
CA GLY A 34 -12.45 10.66 16.43
C GLY A 34 -12.97 11.79 15.53
N GLY A 35 -13.85 11.47 14.61
CA GLY A 35 -14.43 12.44 13.69
C GLY A 35 -13.43 13.08 12.70
N PRO A 36 -13.82 14.17 12.00
CA PRO A 36 -13.07 14.73 10.89
C PRO A 36 -11.66 15.22 11.23
N LYS A 37 -11.43 15.66 12.47
CA LYS A 37 -10.10 16.14 12.90
C LYS A 37 -9.07 15.01 12.94
N ILE A 38 -9.45 13.87 13.52
CA ILE A 38 -8.55 12.70 13.62
C ILE A 38 -8.31 12.11 12.24
N TYR A 39 -9.33 12.08 11.38
CA TYR A 39 -9.20 11.70 9.99
C TYR A 39 -8.12 12.53 9.25
N GLY A 40 -8.21 13.87 9.35
CA GLY A 40 -7.22 14.78 8.77
C GLY A 40 -5.81 14.55 9.32
N LEU A 41 -5.69 14.26 10.63
CA LEU A 41 -4.40 13.99 11.27
C LEU A 41 -3.75 12.70 10.74
N ILE A 42 -4.52 11.63 10.53
CA ILE A 42 -4.02 10.36 9.99
C ILE A 42 -3.54 10.52 8.54
N PHE A 43 -4.30 11.22 7.69
CA PHE A 43 -3.84 11.53 6.34
C PHE A 43 -2.58 12.40 6.33
N THR A 44 -2.51 13.39 7.25
CA THR A 44 -1.31 14.21 7.42
C THR A 44 -0.12 13.35 7.84
N ALA A 45 -0.30 12.41 8.75
CA ALA A 45 0.74 11.47 9.17
C ALA A 45 1.27 10.62 8.01
N TYR A 46 0.37 10.11 7.15
CA TYR A 46 0.76 9.39 5.94
C TYR A 46 1.67 10.23 5.05
N PHE A 47 1.24 11.45 4.70
CA PHE A 47 2.01 12.32 3.81
C PHE A 47 3.31 12.82 4.43
N LEU A 48 3.36 13.05 5.73
CA LEU A 48 4.59 13.38 6.45
C LEU A 48 5.61 12.25 6.42
N GLY A 49 5.16 10.99 6.47
CA GLY A 49 6.02 9.84 6.25
C GLY A 49 6.45 9.67 4.80
N HIS A 50 5.51 9.88 3.87
CA HIS A 50 5.68 9.58 2.45
C HIS A 50 6.51 10.62 1.69
N LEU A 51 6.14 11.90 1.77
CA LEU A 51 6.71 12.95 0.89
C LEU A 51 8.20 13.16 1.07
N PRO A 52 8.77 13.25 2.30
CA PRO A 52 10.21 13.43 2.45
C PRO A 52 11.00 12.25 1.90
N LEU A 53 10.49 11.02 2.08
CA LEU A 53 11.17 9.81 1.65
C LEU A 53 10.97 9.49 0.17
N LEU A 54 9.95 10.05 -0.49
CA LEU A 54 9.74 9.88 -1.92
C LEU A 54 10.91 10.41 -2.75
N LEU A 55 11.50 11.54 -2.36
CA LEU A 55 12.69 12.11 -3.01
C LEU A 55 13.92 11.20 -2.84
N TYR A 56 14.08 10.59 -1.67
CA TYR A 56 15.15 9.62 -1.41
C TYR A 56 14.89 8.29 -2.10
N GLY A 57 13.62 7.89 -2.23
CA GLY A 57 13.20 6.65 -2.87
C GLY A 57 13.72 6.52 -4.30
N GLY A 58 13.64 7.59 -5.10
CA GLY A 58 14.21 7.63 -6.45
C GLY A 58 15.72 7.36 -6.45
N MET A 59 16.48 8.06 -5.60
CA MET A 59 17.94 7.88 -5.50
C MET A 59 18.34 6.47 -5.05
N VAL A 60 17.57 5.83 -4.18
CA VAL A 60 17.82 4.46 -3.73
C VAL A 60 17.56 3.47 -4.85
N VAL A 61 16.46 3.64 -5.60
CA VAL A 61 16.09 2.79 -6.74
C VAL A 61 17.13 2.86 -7.86
N ASP A 62 17.77 4.02 -8.05
CA ASP A 62 18.83 4.18 -9.04
C ASP A 62 20.15 3.46 -8.65
N ARG A 63 20.36 3.19 -7.36
CA ARG A 63 21.60 2.59 -6.83
C ARG A 63 21.47 1.13 -6.41
N MET A 64 20.28 0.63 -6.23
CA MET A 64 20.01 -0.73 -5.75
C MET A 64 19.18 -1.51 -6.77
N PRO A 65 19.24 -2.87 -6.75
CA PRO A 65 18.37 -3.67 -7.58
C PRO A 65 16.90 -3.33 -7.32
N ARG A 66 16.20 -2.82 -8.32
CA ARG A 66 14.82 -2.33 -8.26
C ARG A 66 13.85 -3.33 -7.63
N ARG A 67 14.03 -4.62 -7.98
CA ARG A 67 13.24 -5.72 -7.41
C ARG A 67 13.46 -5.85 -5.89
N THR A 68 14.70 -5.70 -5.42
CA THR A 68 15.02 -5.76 -3.99
C THR A 68 14.38 -4.59 -3.24
N VAL A 69 14.43 -3.38 -3.81
CA VAL A 69 13.80 -2.21 -3.19
C VAL A 69 12.28 -2.40 -3.08
N ALA A 70 11.61 -2.85 -4.15
CA ALA A 70 10.18 -3.14 -4.12
C ALA A 70 9.83 -4.20 -3.06
N LEU A 71 10.56 -5.32 -3.05
CA LEU A 71 10.35 -6.41 -2.10
C LEU A 71 10.54 -5.96 -0.64
N VAL A 72 11.62 -5.23 -0.35
CA VAL A 72 11.89 -4.73 1.01
C VAL A 72 10.81 -3.74 1.44
N ALA A 73 10.36 -2.87 0.54
CA ALA A 73 9.27 -1.93 0.83
C ALA A 73 7.96 -2.67 1.16
N ASP A 74 7.57 -3.65 0.36
CA ASP A 74 6.34 -4.44 0.57
C ASP A 74 6.43 -5.27 1.86
N LEU A 75 7.54 -5.95 2.12
CA LEU A 75 7.75 -6.71 3.37
C LEU A 75 7.78 -5.80 4.61
N SER A 76 8.36 -4.61 4.49
CA SER A 76 8.35 -3.62 5.57
C SER A 76 6.93 -3.17 5.90
N GLN A 77 6.12 -2.89 4.88
CA GLN A 77 4.71 -2.53 5.06
C GLN A 77 3.92 -3.69 5.68
N ALA A 78 4.08 -4.91 5.18
CA ALA A 78 3.46 -6.11 5.78
C ALA A 78 3.81 -6.27 7.27
N ALA A 79 5.09 -6.10 7.63
CA ALA A 79 5.54 -6.19 9.02
C ALA A 79 4.92 -5.08 9.89
N LEU A 80 4.90 -3.83 9.42
CA LEU A 80 4.33 -2.69 10.13
C LEU A 80 2.83 -2.86 10.37
N VAL A 81 2.08 -3.30 9.36
CA VAL A 81 0.64 -3.54 9.49
C VAL A 81 0.37 -4.74 10.42
N THR A 82 1.19 -5.80 10.35
CA THR A 82 1.10 -6.94 11.28
C THR A 82 1.34 -6.50 12.73
N LEU A 83 2.34 -5.65 12.98
CA LEU A 83 2.60 -5.09 14.31
C LEU A 83 1.43 -4.23 14.80
N ALA A 84 0.76 -3.49 13.91
CA ALA A 84 -0.44 -2.74 14.26
C ALA A 84 -1.60 -3.67 14.68
N ILE A 85 -1.82 -4.78 13.97
CA ILE A 85 -2.83 -5.78 14.35
C ILE A 85 -2.53 -6.32 15.76
N ILE A 86 -1.29 -6.70 16.02
CA ILE A 86 -0.87 -7.21 17.33
C ILE A 86 -1.10 -6.16 18.42
N ALA A 87 -0.76 -4.90 18.18
CA ALA A 87 -0.95 -3.79 19.10
C ALA A 87 -2.44 -3.55 19.43
N LEU A 88 -3.31 -3.59 18.41
CA LEU A 88 -4.76 -3.47 18.59
C LEU A 88 -5.33 -4.65 19.41
N MET A 89 -4.92 -5.88 19.09
CA MET A 89 -5.33 -7.07 19.83
C MET A 89 -4.83 -7.07 21.28
N ALA A 90 -3.69 -6.41 21.55
CA ALA A 90 -3.17 -6.20 22.91
C ALA A 90 -3.90 -5.07 23.67
N GLY A 91 -4.90 -4.44 23.07
CA GLY A 91 -5.69 -3.36 23.69
C GLY A 91 -5.01 -2.00 23.71
N MET A 92 -4.02 -1.77 22.83
CA MET A 92 -3.39 -0.47 22.70
C MET A 92 -4.38 0.56 22.10
N ASP A 93 -4.11 1.85 22.36
CA ASP A 93 -4.92 2.94 21.86
C ASP A 93 -5.01 2.92 20.32
N GLU A 94 -6.24 2.82 19.81
CA GLU A 94 -6.51 2.59 18.40
C GLU A 94 -6.06 3.79 17.54
N ILE A 95 -6.34 5.02 17.98
CA ILE A 95 -5.96 6.22 17.23
C ILE A 95 -4.44 6.35 17.15
N LYS A 96 -3.73 6.15 18.26
CA LYS A 96 -2.26 6.23 18.28
C LYS A 96 -1.64 5.14 17.43
N THR A 97 -2.15 3.91 17.50
CA THR A 97 -1.68 2.78 16.68
C THR A 97 -1.86 3.09 15.21
N LEU A 98 -3.05 3.55 14.80
CA LEU A 98 -3.33 3.92 13.41
C LEU A 98 -2.48 5.10 12.93
N LEU A 99 -2.23 6.11 13.76
CA LEU A 99 -1.32 7.23 13.43
C LEU A 99 0.10 6.75 13.15
N VAL A 100 0.64 5.93 14.06
CA VAL A 100 2.01 5.44 13.93
C VAL A 100 2.17 4.53 12.72
N VAL A 101 1.27 3.56 12.53
CA VAL A 101 1.36 2.64 11.40
C VAL A 101 1.21 3.38 10.07
N THR A 102 0.28 4.34 9.99
CA THR A 102 0.06 5.11 8.76
C THR A 102 1.26 5.97 8.41
N PHE A 103 1.91 6.61 9.39
CA PHE A 103 3.15 7.35 9.18
C PHE A 103 4.27 6.46 8.66
N LEU A 104 4.49 5.30 9.29
CA LEU A 104 5.57 4.37 8.93
C LEU A 104 5.32 3.68 7.58
N THR A 105 4.07 3.25 7.31
CA THR A 105 3.72 2.65 6.02
C THR A 105 3.76 3.68 4.88
N GLY A 106 3.40 4.94 5.15
CA GLY A 106 3.62 6.04 4.23
C GLY A 106 5.09 6.16 3.82
N GLY A 107 5.99 6.10 4.81
CA GLY A 107 7.43 6.12 4.57
C GLY A 107 7.94 4.92 3.77
N ALA A 108 7.53 3.71 4.14
CA ALA A 108 7.92 2.49 3.41
C ALA A 108 7.38 2.50 1.97
N GLY A 109 6.13 2.93 1.76
CA GLY A 109 5.48 3.03 0.45
C GLY A 109 6.15 4.04 -0.49
N ALA A 110 6.87 5.02 0.03
CA ALA A 110 7.62 5.99 -0.76
C ALA A 110 8.72 5.35 -1.64
N PHE A 111 9.19 4.17 -1.28
CA PHE A 111 10.17 3.41 -2.07
C PHE A 111 9.51 2.46 -3.07
N SER A 112 8.30 1.95 -2.79
CA SER A 112 7.61 0.98 -3.64
C SER A 112 7.20 1.59 -4.98
N ILE A 113 6.65 2.79 -5.00
CA ILE A 113 6.15 3.45 -6.21
C ILE A 113 7.25 3.65 -7.27
N PRO A 114 8.40 4.28 -6.96
CA PRO A 114 9.47 4.46 -7.95
C PRO A 114 10.13 3.12 -8.34
N ALA A 115 10.26 2.17 -7.41
CA ALA A 115 10.83 0.86 -7.69
C ALA A 115 10.00 0.07 -8.72
N ILE A 116 8.68 0.00 -8.52
CA ILE A 116 7.75 -0.66 -9.45
C ILE A 116 7.71 0.08 -10.80
N GLY A 117 7.72 1.41 -10.78
CA GLY A 117 7.77 2.21 -12.01
C GLY A 117 9.02 1.94 -12.84
N ALA A 118 10.16 1.80 -12.19
CA ALA A 118 11.43 1.52 -12.83
C ALA A 118 11.58 0.06 -13.32
N LEU A 119 10.84 -0.90 -12.74
CA LEU A 119 10.86 -2.30 -13.16
C LEU A 119 10.20 -2.54 -14.52
N VAL A 120 9.21 -1.74 -14.90
CA VAL A 120 8.45 -1.96 -16.14
C VAL A 120 9.34 -1.92 -17.40
N PRO A 121 10.21 -0.91 -17.59
CA PRO A 121 11.12 -0.89 -18.74
C PRO A 121 12.12 -2.06 -18.77
N ASP A 122 12.42 -2.67 -17.63
CA ASP A 122 13.31 -3.83 -17.55
C ASP A 122 12.63 -5.14 -18.00
N LEU A 123 11.29 -5.16 -18.02
CA LEU A 123 10.50 -6.37 -18.23
C LEU A 123 9.82 -6.44 -19.60
N VAL A 124 9.65 -5.31 -20.29
CA VAL A 124 8.98 -5.25 -21.60
C VAL A 124 9.85 -4.51 -22.61
N GLU A 125 9.66 -4.82 -23.89
CA GLU A 125 10.31 -4.14 -25.00
C GLU A 125 9.81 -2.68 -25.09
N GLU A 126 10.64 -1.79 -25.64
CA GLU A 126 10.39 -0.34 -25.65
C GLU A 126 9.08 0.03 -26.37
N ASP A 127 8.77 -0.66 -27.46
CA ASP A 127 7.55 -0.50 -28.25
C ASP A 127 6.27 -0.94 -27.50
N LEU A 128 6.40 -1.81 -26.49
CA LEU A 128 5.31 -2.29 -25.63
C LEU A 128 5.11 -1.46 -24.35
N LEU A 129 6.00 -0.52 -24.04
CA LEU A 129 5.91 0.33 -22.83
C LEU A 129 4.57 1.09 -22.71
N PRO A 130 4.01 1.70 -23.79
CA PRO A 130 2.72 2.37 -23.70
C PRO A 130 1.59 1.41 -23.27
N GLN A 131 1.55 0.18 -23.82
CA GLN A 131 0.55 -0.82 -23.45
C GLN A 131 0.75 -1.31 -22.02
N ALA A 132 1.99 -1.56 -21.61
CA ALA A 132 2.31 -1.98 -20.25
C ALA A 132 1.86 -0.94 -19.21
N ASN A 133 2.12 0.34 -19.47
CA ASN A 133 1.68 1.43 -18.60
C ASN A 133 0.14 1.58 -18.61
N ALA A 134 -0.52 1.42 -19.75
CA ALA A 134 -1.98 1.41 -19.83
C ALA A 134 -2.59 0.28 -19.01
N MET A 135 -2.05 -0.95 -19.09
CA MET A 135 -2.51 -2.08 -18.28
C MET A 135 -2.34 -1.83 -16.78
N ARG A 136 -1.21 -1.22 -16.36
CA ARG A 136 -1.01 -0.80 -14.97
C ARG A 136 -2.05 0.25 -14.55
N GLY A 137 -2.31 1.23 -15.40
CA GLY A 137 -3.33 2.25 -15.14
C GLY A 137 -4.72 1.64 -14.95
N VAL A 138 -5.10 0.66 -15.78
CA VAL A 138 -6.37 -0.08 -15.63
C VAL A 138 -6.41 -0.86 -14.31
N ALA A 139 -5.34 -1.59 -13.96
CA ALA A 139 -5.27 -2.33 -12.71
C ALA A 139 -5.38 -1.40 -11.49
N MET A 140 -4.70 -0.27 -11.52
CA MET A 140 -4.76 0.77 -10.48
C MET A 140 -6.19 1.35 -10.36
N THR A 141 -6.81 1.72 -11.48
CA THR A 141 -8.17 2.25 -11.48
C THR A 141 -9.17 1.23 -10.95
N ALA A 142 -9.04 -0.04 -11.34
CA ALA A 142 -9.87 -1.13 -10.82
C ALA A 142 -9.70 -1.28 -9.30
N ALA A 143 -8.46 -1.26 -8.79
CA ALA A 143 -8.20 -1.33 -7.35
C ALA A 143 -8.86 -0.18 -6.58
N TRP A 144 -8.74 1.06 -7.08
CA TRP A 144 -9.38 2.24 -6.47
C TRP A 144 -10.90 2.27 -6.61
N MET A 145 -11.47 1.61 -7.62
CA MET A 145 -12.92 1.50 -7.80
C MET A 145 -13.54 0.40 -6.93
N PHE A 146 -12.93 -0.78 -6.89
CA PHE A 146 -13.46 -1.94 -6.15
C PHE A 146 -12.99 -1.99 -4.69
N GLY A 147 -11.81 -1.45 -4.37
CA GLY A 147 -11.27 -1.42 -3.02
C GLY A 147 -12.21 -0.77 -2.00
N PRO A 148 -12.75 0.43 -2.24
CA PRO A 148 -13.71 1.05 -1.35
C PRO A 148 -14.97 0.22 -1.10
N LEU A 149 -15.49 -0.44 -2.13
CA LEU A 149 -16.66 -1.31 -2.00
C LEU A 149 -16.35 -2.52 -1.10
N ILE A 150 -15.25 -3.21 -1.38
CA ILE A 150 -14.80 -4.36 -0.59
C ILE A 150 -14.44 -3.92 0.82
N GLY A 151 -13.67 -2.84 0.97
CA GLY A 151 -13.25 -2.29 2.25
C GLY A 151 -14.42 -1.87 3.13
N GLY A 152 -15.42 -1.20 2.57
CA GLY A 152 -16.62 -0.80 3.28
C GLY A 152 -17.44 -1.99 3.81
N VAL A 153 -17.62 -3.02 2.97
CA VAL A 153 -18.28 -4.27 3.39
C VAL A 153 -17.45 -4.99 4.46
N THR A 154 -16.13 -5.07 4.26
CA THR A 154 -15.23 -5.79 5.17
C THR A 154 -15.21 -5.12 6.55
N VAL A 155 -15.01 -3.81 6.62
CA VAL A 155 -14.95 -3.11 7.92
C VAL A 155 -16.30 -3.12 8.62
N GLY A 156 -17.40 -3.01 7.88
CA GLY A 156 -18.74 -3.05 8.46
C GLY A 156 -19.15 -4.42 9.01
N ALA A 157 -18.65 -5.51 8.42
CA ALA A 157 -18.98 -6.88 8.83
C ALA A 157 -18.01 -7.47 9.85
N TRP A 158 -16.71 -7.16 9.76
CA TRP A 158 -15.65 -7.86 10.50
C TRP A 158 -14.65 -6.93 11.22
N GLY A 159 -14.83 -5.62 11.11
CA GLY A 159 -13.93 -4.64 11.75
C GLY A 159 -12.67 -4.33 10.96
N ILE A 160 -11.84 -3.43 11.54
CA ILE A 160 -10.61 -2.95 10.91
C ILE A 160 -9.52 -4.02 10.86
N GLU A 161 -9.49 -4.93 11.81
CA GLU A 161 -8.46 -5.97 11.90
C GLU A 161 -8.45 -6.86 10.65
N VAL A 162 -9.62 -7.15 10.10
CA VAL A 162 -9.73 -7.94 8.86
C VAL A 162 -9.26 -7.13 7.65
N CYS A 163 -9.53 -5.82 7.59
CA CYS A 163 -8.99 -4.95 6.54
C CYS A 163 -7.46 -4.91 6.59
N LEU A 164 -6.87 -4.78 7.78
CA LEU A 164 -5.43 -4.84 7.99
C LEU A 164 -4.84 -6.19 7.58
N LEU A 165 -5.50 -7.30 7.95
CA LEU A 165 -5.05 -8.64 7.59
C LEU A 165 -5.06 -8.87 6.07
N LEU A 166 -6.09 -8.39 5.37
CA LEU A 166 -6.17 -8.46 3.92
C LEU A 166 -5.02 -7.67 3.26
N ASP A 167 -4.69 -6.50 3.79
CA ASP A 167 -3.57 -5.68 3.30
C ASP A 167 -2.23 -6.40 3.48
N VAL A 168 -1.99 -7.01 4.66
CA VAL A 168 -0.80 -7.86 4.89
C VAL A 168 -0.70 -9.00 3.88
N ILE A 169 -1.80 -9.71 3.63
CA ILE A 169 -1.84 -10.83 2.67
C ILE A 169 -1.49 -10.32 1.27
N THR A 170 -2.01 -9.17 0.87
CA THR A 170 -1.73 -8.60 -0.45
C THR A 170 -0.28 -8.13 -0.60
N PHE A 171 0.35 -7.58 0.45
CA PHE A 171 1.78 -7.28 0.45
C PHE A 171 2.65 -8.53 0.30
N LEU A 172 2.32 -9.60 1.04
CA LEU A 172 3.04 -10.88 0.94
C LEU A 172 2.85 -11.56 -0.41
N PHE A 173 1.71 -11.34 -1.06
CA PHE A 173 1.45 -11.87 -2.40
C PHE A 173 2.20 -11.10 -3.49
N SER A 174 2.40 -9.79 -3.31
CA SER A 174 3.12 -8.92 -4.24
C SER A 174 4.63 -9.16 -4.24
N GLY A 175 5.24 -9.43 -3.08
CA GLY A 175 6.68 -9.65 -2.90
C GLY A 175 7.14 -11.02 -3.39
#